data_3b54bf07aae99ab2c4990bd731852794
#
_entry.id   3b54bf07aae99ab2c4990bd731852794
#
_cell.length_a   1.000
_cell.length_b   1.000
_cell.length_c   1.000
_cell.angle_alpha   90.00
_cell.angle_beta   90.00
_cell.angle_gamma   90.00
#
_symmetry.space_group_name_H-M   'P 1'
#
loop_
_entity.id
_entity.type
_entity.pdbx_description
1 polymer ?
#
loop_
_entity_poly.entity_id
_entity_poly.type
_entity_poly.pdbx_seq_one_letter_code
_entity_poly.pdbx_strand_id
1 'polypeptide(L)'
;MDKDLKPVEWILPFLFIGSKPDRPVMKDSLRLFEEFFVFVKEVKPELDSHFKFISYSYGPFSHQLKTDLGVLQLLMFIKTRYFNDRTYYYLTEKGRTKARETAAKIELVTIEKIARLRRNPGWRCRGIGEGEYDADY
;
A
#
# COMPACT_ATOMS: atom_id res chain seq x y z
N MET A 1 -8.48 4.71 -17.08
CA MET A 1 -9.57 4.71 -16.12
C MET A 1 -9.29 3.74 -15.00
N ASP A 2 -9.76 4.07 -13.80
CA ASP A 2 -9.52 3.24 -12.64
C ASP A 2 -9.97 1.81 -12.83
N LYS A 3 -11.11 1.62 -13.45
CA LYS A 3 -11.70 0.30 -13.56
C LYS A 3 -10.97 -0.61 -14.53
N ASP A 4 -10.01 -0.08 -15.26
CA ASP A 4 -9.23 -0.89 -16.18
C ASP A 4 -8.04 -1.53 -15.50
N LEU A 5 -7.77 -1.16 -14.26
CA LEU A 5 -6.63 -1.70 -13.54
C LEU A 5 -7.01 -2.99 -12.84
N LYS A 6 -6.14 -3.98 -12.96
CA LYS A 6 -6.28 -5.20 -12.18
C LYS A 6 -5.89 -4.93 -10.72
N PRO A 7 -6.41 -5.73 -9.79
CA PRO A 7 -6.11 -5.47 -8.38
C PRO A 7 -4.63 -5.34 -8.07
N VAL A 8 -3.79 -6.20 -8.62
CA VAL A 8 -2.37 -6.15 -8.32
C VAL A 8 -1.73 -4.86 -8.84
N GLU A 9 -2.33 -4.25 -9.84
CA GLU A 9 -1.77 -3.05 -10.43
C GLU A 9 -1.93 -1.82 -9.55
N TRP A 10 -2.71 -1.92 -8.48
CA TRP A 10 -2.90 -0.81 -7.56
C TRP A 10 -1.77 -0.67 -6.55
N ILE A 11 -0.96 -1.71 -6.39
CA ILE A 11 0.02 -1.72 -5.31
C ILE A 11 1.16 -0.72 -5.55
N LEU A 12 1.74 -0.74 -6.74
CA LEU A 12 2.85 0.15 -7.02
C LEU A 12 2.45 1.64 -6.97
N PRO A 13 1.37 2.06 -7.63
CA PRO A 13 0.98 3.46 -7.50
C PRO A 13 0.59 3.83 -6.08
N PHE A 14 0.00 2.91 -5.32
CA PHE A 14 -0.30 3.20 -3.92
C PHE A 14 0.97 3.52 -3.14
N LEU A 15 2.03 2.76 -3.36
CA LEU A 15 3.30 3.03 -2.70
C LEU A 15 3.93 4.33 -3.18
N PHE A 16 3.74 4.66 -4.44
CA PHE A 16 4.39 5.80 -5.06
C PHE A 16 3.71 7.13 -4.75
N ILE A 17 2.37 7.12 -4.77
CA ILE A 17 1.60 8.35 -4.57
C ILE A 17 1.83 8.85 -3.15
N GLY A 18 2.09 10.14 -3.04
CA GLY A 18 2.34 10.76 -1.73
C GLY A 18 3.77 10.68 -1.27
N SER A 19 4.62 10.02 -2.02
CA SER A 19 6.04 9.94 -1.67
C SER A 19 6.76 11.18 -2.19
N LYS A 20 7.94 11.43 -1.62
CA LYS A 20 8.75 12.55 -2.05
C LYS A 20 9.67 12.10 -3.18
N PRO A 21 9.81 12.90 -4.23
CA PRO A 21 10.56 12.47 -5.41
C PRO A 21 12.04 12.24 -5.15
N ASP A 22 12.58 12.90 -4.14
CA ASP A 22 14.03 12.82 -3.88
C ASP A 22 14.38 11.74 -2.85
N ARG A 23 13.40 10.94 -2.44
CA ARG A 23 13.64 9.92 -1.43
C ARG A 23 13.14 8.56 -1.91
N PRO A 24 13.81 7.49 -1.48
CA PRO A 24 13.28 6.16 -1.76
C PRO A 24 11.93 5.99 -1.08
N VAL A 25 11.03 5.34 -1.77
CA VAL A 25 9.73 5.02 -1.17
C VAL A 25 9.92 3.77 -0.33
N MET A 26 9.80 3.93 0.96
CA MET A 26 9.99 2.83 1.89
C MET A 26 8.81 2.79 2.86
N LYS A 27 8.26 1.61 3.07
CA LYS A 27 7.11 1.45 3.92
C LYS A 27 7.25 0.21 4.78
N ASP A 28 7.10 0.38 6.09
CA ASP A 28 7.02 -0.72 7.04
C ASP A 28 5.86 -1.63 6.65
N SER A 29 6.10 -2.94 6.64
CA SER A 29 5.09 -3.88 6.16
C SER A 29 3.79 -3.80 6.97
N LEU A 30 3.86 -3.61 8.28
CA LEU A 30 2.64 -3.51 9.08
C LEU A 30 1.84 -2.28 8.68
N ARG A 31 2.51 -1.16 8.47
CA ARG A 31 1.83 0.05 8.03
C ARG A 31 1.30 -0.08 6.62
N LEU A 32 2.04 -0.75 5.76
CA LEU A 32 1.58 -0.95 4.39
C LEU A 32 0.27 -1.71 4.38
N PHE A 33 0.20 -2.82 5.13
CA PHE A 33 -1.03 -3.59 5.17
C PHE A 33 -2.18 -2.80 5.76
N GLU A 34 -1.91 -2.02 6.80
CA GLU A 34 -2.93 -1.20 7.43
C GLU A 34 -3.46 -0.12 6.50
N GLU A 35 -2.55 0.60 5.86
CA GLU A 35 -2.95 1.69 4.98
C GLU A 35 -3.66 1.16 3.73
N PHE A 36 -3.16 0.07 3.18
CA PHE A 36 -3.78 -0.50 2.01
C PHE A 36 -5.16 -1.06 2.34
N PHE A 37 -5.32 -1.61 3.54
CA PHE A 37 -6.63 -2.06 4.00
C PHE A 37 -7.63 -0.92 4.00
N VAL A 38 -7.24 0.23 4.55
CA VAL A 38 -8.16 1.37 4.58
C VAL A 38 -8.45 1.87 3.18
N PHE A 39 -7.43 1.90 2.33
CA PHE A 39 -7.64 2.28 0.94
C PHE A 39 -8.69 1.39 0.29
N VAL A 40 -8.56 0.09 0.45
CA VAL A 40 -9.52 -0.84 -0.13
C VAL A 40 -10.92 -0.59 0.45
N LYS A 41 -11.01 -0.48 1.78
CA LYS A 41 -12.33 -0.34 2.41
C LYS A 41 -13.02 0.97 2.07
N GLU A 42 -12.27 2.06 1.97
CA GLU A 42 -12.89 3.37 1.85
C GLU A 42 -12.84 3.96 0.46
N VAL A 43 -11.88 3.55 -0.36
CA VAL A 43 -11.72 4.16 -1.68
C VAL A 43 -12.08 3.19 -2.79
N LYS A 44 -11.66 1.95 -2.68
CA LYS A 44 -11.88 0.94 -3.72
C LYS A 44 -12.39 -0.36 -3.11
N PRO A 45 -13.61 -0.36 -2.57
CA PRO A 45 -14.13 -1.56 -1.90
C PRO A 45 -14.24 -2.78 -2.80
N GLU A 46 -14.33 -2.58 -4.11
CA GLU A 46 -14.39 -3.72 -5.02
C GLU A 46 -13.12 -4.56 -5.00
N LEU A 47 -12.02 -4.00 -4.53
CA LEU A 47 -10.76 -4.75 -4.46
C LEU A 47 -10.75 -5.76 -3.32
N ASP A 48 -11.68 -5.65 -2.38
CA ASP A 48 -11.69 -6.57 -1.25
C ASP A 48 -11.95 -8.02 -1.67
N SER A 49 -12.65 -8.21 -2.78
CA SER A 49 -12.89 -9.57 -3.26
C SER A 49 -11.60 -10.26 -3.68
N HIS A 50 -10.61 -9.48 -4.07
CA HIS A 50 -9.30 -10.03 -4.44
C HIS A 50 -8.40 -10.19 -3.23
N PHE A 51 -8.28 -9.14 -2.41
CA PHE A 51 -7.31 -9.14 -1.33
C PHE A 51 -7.80 -9.86 -0.08
N LYS A 52 -9.11 -9.81 0.20
CA LYS A 52 -9.72 -10.57 1.29
C LYS A 52 -9.01 -10.36 2.61
N PHE A 53 -9.06 -9.13 3.08
CA PHE A 53 -8.42 -8.79 4.35
C PHE A 53 -9.11 -9.49 5.52
N ILE A 54 -8.30 -9.93 6.47
CA ILE A 54 -8.78 -10.57 7.70
C ILE A 54 -8.15 -9.86 8.89
N SER A 55 -8.77 -10.03 10.04
CA SER A 55 -8.22 -9.51 11.29
C SER A 55 -7.08 -10.39 11.76
N TYR A 56 -6.02 -9.78 12.24
CA TYR A 56 -4.86 -10.49 12.70
C TYR A 56 -4.34 -9.81 13.96
N SER A 57 -3.45 -10.48 14.68
CA SER A 57 -2.95 -9.97 15.97
C SER A 57 -2.39 -8.55 15.86
N TYR A 58 -1.72 -8.27 14.77
CA TYR A 58 -1.04 -6.98 14.62
C TYR A 58 -1.74 -6.09 13.59
N GLY A 59 -2.98 -6.38 13.29
CA GLY A 59 -3.73 -5.54 12.38
C GLY A 59 -4.32 -6.31 11.23
N PRO A 60 -4.83 -5.62 10.22
CA PRO A 60 -5.40 -6.29 9.05
C PRO A 60 -4.30 -6.97 8.26
N PHE A 61 -4.63 -8.13 7.69
CA PHE A 61 -3.70 -8.91 6.92
C PHE A 61 -4.39 -9.48 5.70
N SER A 62 -3.65 -9.60 4.62
CA SER A 62 -4.15 -10.20 3.39
C SER A 62 -3.09 -11.14 2.85
N HIS A 63 -3.43 -12.42 2.75
CA HIS A 63 -2.52 -13.39 2.15
C HIS A 63 -2.27 -13.06 0.69
N GLN A 64 -3.31 -12.59 0.00
CA GLN A 64 -3.17 -12.25 -1.41
C GLN A 64 -2.26 -11.04 -1.60
N LEU A 65 -2.37 -10.04 -0.73
CA LEU A 65 -1.49 -8.90 -0.83
C LEU A 65 -0.04 -9.34 -0.64
N LYS A 66 0.21 -10.20 0.32
CA LYS A 66 1.56 -10.69 0.56
C LYS A 66 2.06 -11.45 -0.66
N THR A 67 1.22 -12.28 -1.26
CA THR A 67 1.60 -13.00 -2.47
C THR A 67 1.90 -12.04 -3.62
N ASP A 68 1.05 -11.05 -3.81
CA ASP A 68 1.24 -10.09 -4.88
C ASP A 68 2.52 -9.27 -4.69
N LEU A 69 2.82 -8.91 -3.43
CA LEU A 69 4.07 -8.23 -3.14
C LEU A 69 5.26 -9.11 -3.51
N GLY A 70 5.16 -10.41 -3.24
CA GLY A 70 6.21 -11.33 -3.63
C GLY A 70 6.42 -11.40 -5.14
N VAL A 71 5.33 -11.38 -5.89
CA VAL A 71 5.43 -11.37 -7.35
C VAL A 71 6.11 -10.10 -7.83
N LEU A 72 5.72 -8.96 -7.27
CA LEU A 72 6.33 -7.69 -7.65
C LEU A 72 7.82 -7.67 -7.31
N GLN A 73 8.18 -8.37 -6.24
CA GLN A 73 9.58 -8.49 -5.85
C GLN A 73 10.36 -9.32 -6.87
N LEU A 74 9.77 -10.43 -7.30
CA LEU A 74 10.40 -11.26 -8.32
C LEU A 74 10.58 -10.49 -9.62
N LEU A 75 9.67 -9.61 -9.93
CA LEU A 75 9.74 -8.79 -11.14
C LEU A 75 10.67 -7.59 -10.98
N MET A 76 11.28 -7.45 -9.82
CA MET A 76 12.24 -6.40 -9.51
C MET A 76 11.61 -5.00 -9.44
N PHE A 77 10.31 -4.93 -9.21
CA PHE A 77 9.65 -3.64 -9.00
C PHE A 77 9.79 -3.15 -7.57
N ILE A 78 9.86 -4.07 -6.61
CA ILE A 78 10.06 -3.72 -5.22
C ILE A 78 11.15 -4.60 -4.63
N LYS A 79 11.74 -4.11 -3.55
CA LYS A 79 12.71 -4.86 -2.75
C LYS A 79 12.33 -4.74 -1.31
N THR A 80 12.84 -5.67 -0.51
CA THR A 80 12.61 -5.63 0.92
C THR A 80 13.90 -5.32 1.63
N ARG A 81 13.75 -4.77 2.82
CA ARG A 81 14.87 -4.51 3.69
C ARG A 81 14.43 -4.85 5.11
N TYR A 82 15.29 -5.58 5.80
CA TYR A 82 15.01 -5.98 7.16
C TYR A 82 15.84 -5.14 8.11
N PHE A 83 15.16 -4.48 9.04
CA PHE A 83 15.84 -3.56 9.94
C PHE A 83 15.04 -3.46 11.23
N ASN A 84 15.72 -3.62 12.39
CA ASN A 84 15.08 -3.53 13.70
C ASN A 84 13.86 -4.44 13.81
N ASP A 85 14.03 -5.69 13.37
CA ASP A 85 12.98 -6.71 13.44
C ASP A 85 11.73 -6.35 12.62
N ARG A 86 11.89 -5.47 11.64
CA ARG A 86 10.78 -5.10 10.77
C ARG A 86 11.20 -5.23 9.33
N THR A 87 10.23 -5.60 8.51
CA THR A 87 10.41 -5.70 7.07
C THR A 87 9.87 -4.44 6.42
N TYR A 88 10.69 -3.83 5.59
CA TYR A 88 10.29 -2.65 4.84
C TYR A 88 10.26 -2.97 3.36
N TYR A 89 9.26 -2.45 2.68
CA TYR A 89 9.14 -2.57 1.23
C TYR A 89 9.50 -1.23 0.61
N TYR A 90 10.23 -1.26 -0.48
CA TYR A 90 10.54 -0.02 -1.17
C TYR A 90 10.60 -0.25 -2.66
N LEU A 91 10.29 0.81 -3.42
CA LEU A 91 10.28 0.74 -4.87
C LEU A 91 11.69 0.82 -5.41
N THR A 92 11.98 -0.04 -6.38
CA THR A 92 13.20 0.10 -7.16
C THR A 92 12.98 1.21 -8.18
N GLU A 93 14.04 1.56 -8.92
CA GLU A 93 13.88 2.54 -9.99
C GLU A 93 12.90 2.03 -11.03
N LYS A 94 13.01 0.75 -11.37
CA LYS A 94 12.08 0.12 -12.27
C LYS A 94 10.65 0.20 -11.74
N GLY A 95 10.49 -0.03 -10.43
CA GLY A 95 9.18 0.05 -9.80
C GLY A 95 8.62 1.46 -9.81
N ARG A 96 9.47 2.45 -9.59
CA ARG A 96 9.00 3.84 -9.63
C ARG A 96 8.51 4.21 -11.03
N THR A 97 9.24 3.78 -12.05
CA THR A 97 8.82 4.05 -13.42
C THR A 97 7.48 3.39 -13.73
N LYS A 98 7.35 2.13 -13.33
CA LYS A 98 6.10 1.42 -13.57
C LYS A 98 4.95 2.05 -12.78
N ALA A 99 5.22 2.44 -11.54
CA ALA A 99 4.20 3.08 -10.72
C ALA A 99 3.73 4.39 -11.34
N ARG A 100 4.65 5.16 -11.88
CA ARG A 100 4.32 6.42 -12.52
C ARG A 100 3.45 6.18 -13.75
N GLU A 101 3.80 5.19 -14.55
CA GLU A 101 3.01 4.85 -15.73
C GLU A 101 1.61 4.41 -15.34
N THR A 102 1.51 3.59 -14.31
CA THR A 102 0.21 3.11 -13.87
C THR A 102 -0.61 4.23 -13.26
N ALA A 103 0.02 5.10 -12.48
CA ALA A 103 -0.68 6.22 -11.87
C ALA A 103 -1.31 7.14 -12.91
N ALA A 104 -0.71 7.22 -14.09
CA ALA A 104 -1.26 8.06 -15.15
C ALA A 104 -2.61 7.55 -15.64
N LYS A 105 -2.95 6.31 -15.34
CA LYS A 105 -4.24 5.73 -15.71
C LYS A 105 -5.29 5.89 -14.64
N ILE A 106 -4.94 6.44 -13.50
CA ILE A 106 -5.83 6.57 -12.36
C ILE A 106 -6.47 7.95 -12.37
N GLU A 107 -7.74 8.01 -12.03
CA GLU A 107 -8.44 9.27 -11.97
C GLU A 107 -7.85 10.18 -10.91
N LEU A 108 -7.83 11.47 -11.20
CA LEU A 108 -7.22 12.44 -10.30
C LEU A 108 -7.86 12.42 -8.91
N VAL A 109 -9.17 12.24 -8.84
CA VAL A 109 -9.84 12.22 -7.55
C VAL A 109 -9.37 11.04 -6.71
N THR A 110 -9.11 9.90 -7.34
CA THR A 110 -8.62 8.74 -6.63
C THR A 110 -7.19 8.97 -6.16
N ILE A 111 -6.37 9.57 -7.02
CA ILE A 111 -4.98 9.88 -6.64
C ILE A 111 -4.98 10.80 -5.42
N GLU A 112 -5.87 11.78 -5.39
CA GLU A 112 -5.92 12.69 -4.25
C GLU A 112 -6.33 11.98 -2.97
N LYS A 113 -7.25 11.03 -3.07
CA LYS A 113 -7.66 10.27 -1.90
C LYS A 113 -6.52 9.42 -1.37
N ILE A 114 -5.78 8.77 -2.25
CA ILE A 114 -4.61 7.99 -1.83
C ILE A 114 -3.57 8.89 -1.17
N ALA A 115 -3.29 10.03 -1.78
CA ALA A 115 -2.30 10.95 -1.23
C ALA A 115 -2.71 11.41 0.16
N ARG A 116 -4.00 11.66 0.35
CA ARG A 116 -4.48 12.11 1.66
C ARG A 116 -4.32 11.02 2.71
N LEU A 117 -4.63 9.78 2.35
CA LEU A 117 -4.44 8.68 3.27
C LEU A 117 -2.99 8.53 3.69
N ARG A 118 -2.08 8.70 2.74
CA ARG A 118 -0.66 8.49 3.01
C ARG A 118 -0.03 9.64 3.79
N ARG A 119 -0.63 10.82 3.74
CA ARG A 119 -0.06 11.99 4.41
C ARG A 119 -0.54 12.17 5.84
N ASN A 120 -1.65 11.56 6.20
CA ASN A 120 -2.27 11.80 7.50
C ASN A 120 -2.12 10.58 8.38
N PRO A 121 -1.04 10.50 9.16
CA PRO A 121 -0.81 9.31 10.00
C PRO A 121 -1.85 9.12 11.09
N GLY A 122 -2.57 10.17 11.47
CA GLY A 122 -3.51 10.06 12.57
C GLY A 122 -4.77 9.28 12.25
N TRP A 123 -5.14 9.16 10.98
CA TRP A 123 -6.39 8.50 10.65
C TRP A 123 -6.36 7.00 10.96
N ARG A 124 -5.19 6.42 11.00
CA ARG A 124 -5.06 4.99 11.29
C ARG A 124 -5.64 4.65 12.65
N CYS A 125 -5.36 5.50 13.62
CA CYS A 125 -5.83 5.24 14.97
C CYS A 125 -7.33 5.32 15.07
N ARG A 126 -7.94 6.18 14.28
CA ARG A 126 -9.38 6.37 14.33
C ARG A 126 -10.14 5.32 13.55
N GLY A 127 -9.55 4.88 12.47
CA GLY A 127 -10.29 4.06 11.52
C GLY A 127 -10.22 2.57 11.80
N ILE A 128 -9.22 2.11 12.52
CA ILE A 128 -8.97 0.69 12.65
C ILE A 128 -8.62 0.28 14.06
N GLY A 129 -9.56 0.40 14.97
CA GLY A 129 -9.31 -0.11 16.29
C GLY A 129 -8.08 0.49 16.92
N GLU A 130 -8.16 1.74 17.20
CA GLU A 130 -7.04 2.43 17.80
C GLU A 130 -6.59 1.73 19.06
N GLY A 131 -5.35 1.90 19.39
CA GLY A 131 -4.78 1.26 20.54
C GLY A 131 -4.21 -0.10 20.25
N GLU A 132 -4.83 -0.82 19.35
CA GLU A 132 -4.31 -2.12 18.98
C GLU A 132 -3.11 -2.02 18.05
N TYR A 133 -3.24 -1.14 17.08
CA TYR A 133 -2.20 -1.03 16.06
C TYR A 133 -1.14 -0.03 16.42
N ASP A 134 -1.50 0.93 17.25
CA ASP A 134 -0.58 1.99 17.62
C ASP A 134 0.64 1.46 18.36
N ALA A 135 0.42 0.48 19.20
CA ALA A 135 1.50 -0.05 20.01
C ALA A 135 2.62 -0.65 19.17
N ASP A 136 2.31 -1.02 17.95
CA ASP A 136 3.27 -1.68 17.09
C ASP A 136 4.00 -0.72 16.16
N TYR A 137 3.62 0.51 16.19
CA TYR A 137 4.19 1.47 15.28
C TYR A 137 4.88 2.59 16.01
#